data_e6f82527fb489801897d69c9f869c749
#
_entry.id   e6f82527fb489801897d69c9f869c749
#
_cell.length_a   1.000
_cell.length_b   1.000
_cell.length_c   1.000
_cell.angle_alpha   90.00
_cell.angle_beta   90.00
_cell.angle_gamma   90.00
#
_symmetry.space_group_name_H-M   'P 1'
#
loop_
_entity.id
_entity.type
_entity.pdbx_description
1 polymer ?
#
loop_
_entity_poly.entity_id
_entity_poly.type
_entity_poly.pdbx_seq_one_letter_code
_entity_poly.pdbx_strand_id
1 'polypeptide(L)'
;MKIIKIKTDSKKYDIKVGNDLLGTIPLKKLVSQKDILLIIDSKVPELLINKLSNNLKKSSSKKINSIKINASENNKNMSYLAKVYDFLIRNNYSRDCLIFGIGGGITCDMTGFIASTFLRGVDFVLVPTTLLSQVDASIGGKTGVNHKGFKNMIGTFNQPAQVIIETKFLKYLSKLEIQCGLMEVIKHGLISDKGFFVWIEKNLKQILSLKPLFIEKAIKRSIEIKANVVSKDEKEKGLRAILNFGHTFGHALETIGNNKLYAHGEAVALGMLAATKLSESNSDLDHKVFDRVHSMLRKTGINVNLKKKIIPKKLIKLMQSDKKKNNSQLKFILLEKIGKAKIKTISNEETIENAIKNSLFY
;
A
#
# COMPACT_ATOMS: atom_id res chain seq x y z
N MET A 1 -0.69 -13.26 18.39
CA MET A 1 -1.63 -12.73 17.40
C MET A 1 -2.29 -11.48 17.94
N LYS A 2 -2.32 -10.39 17.16
CA LYS A 2 -3.03 -9.14 17.44
C LYS A 2 -4.17 -9.00 16.44
N ILE A 3 -5.32 -8.49 16.88
CA ILE A 3 -6.51 -8.30 16.04
C ILE A 3 -6.84 -6.80 16.00
N ILE A 4 -7.00 -6.26 14.78
CA ILE A 4 -7.45 -4.89 14.54
C ILE A 4 -8.77 -4.99 13.80
N LYS A 5 -9.83 -4.46 14.41
CA LYS A 5 -11.17 -4.45 13.81
C LYS A 5 -11.32 -3.22 12.91
N ILE A 6 -11.70 -3.46 11.67
CA ILE A 6 -12.01 -2.42 10.70
C ILE A 6 -13.53 -2.33 10.54
N LYS A 7 -14.02 -1.10 10.56
CA LYS A 7 -15.42 -0.79 10.27
C LYS A 7 -15.44 0.31 9.20
N THR A 8 -15.98 -0.02 8.04
CA THR A 8 -16.26 0.94 6.97
C THR A 8 -17.77 1.00 6.76
N ASP A 9 -18.22 1.88 5.87
CA ASP A 9 -19.63 1.99 5.54
C ASP A 9 -20.16 0.69 4.90
N SER A 10 -19.30 0.03 4.07
CA SER A 10 -19.71 -1.14 3.28
C SER A 10 -19.51 -2.47 4.01
N LYS A 11 -18.51 -2.61 4.90
CA LYS A 11 -18.17 -3.90 5.52
C LYS A 11 -17.42 -3.73 6.84
N LYS A 12 -17.57 -4.74 7.72
CA LYS A 12 -16.71 -4.92 8.91
C LYS A 12 -15.85 -6.15 8.71
N TYR A 13 -14.56 -6.06 9.02
CA TYR A 13 -13.62 -7.17 8.93
C TYR A 13 -12.48 -7.05 9.92
N ASP A 14 -11.77 -8.16 10.16
CA ASP A 14 -10.63 -8.21 11.06
C ASP A 14 -9.31 -8.26 10.28
N ILE A 15 -8.32 -7.52 10.77
CA ILE A 15 -6.93 -7.69 10.37
C ILE A 15 -6.22 -8.42 11.52
N LYS A 16 -5.67 -9.59 11.23
CA LYS A 16 -4.92 -10.41 12.17
C LYS A 16 -3.43 -10.28 11.88
N VAL A 17 -2.66 -9.84 12.87
CA VAL A 17 -1.21 -9.58 12.73
C VAL A 17 -0.43 -10.45 13.71
N GLY A 18 0.64 -11.05 13.24
CA GLY A 18 1.59 -11.75 14.11
C GLY A 18 2.68 -12.47 13.34
N ASN A 19 3.46 -13.21 14.12
CA ASN A 19 4.57 -14.02 13.65
C ASN A 19 4.19 -15.50 13.83
N ASP A 20 4.32 -16.31 12.77
CA ASP A 20 3.96 -17.73 12.73
C ASP A 20 2.45 -18.01 12.83
N LEU A 21 1.63 -17.17 12.20
CA LEU A 21 0.18 -17.31 12.23
C LEU A 21 -0.37 -18.36 11.25
N LEU A 22 0.26 -18.54 10.09
CA LEU A 22 -0.35 -19.26 8.97
C LEU A 22 -0.73 -20.71 9.31
N GLY A 23 0.04 -21.36 10.18
CA GLY A 23 -0.24 -22.74 10.61
C GLY A 23 -1.25 -22.87 11.76
N THR A 24 -1.53 -21.79 12.49
CA THR A 24 -2.26 -21.82 13.76
C THR A 24 -3.47 -20.91 13.82
N ILE A 25 -3.59 -19.96 12.87
CA ILE A 25 -4.70 -19.02 12.82
C ILE A 25 -6.03 -19.78 12.70
N PRO A 26 -7.05 -19.48 13.55
CA PRO A 26 -8.34 -20.13 13.45
C PRO A 26 -9.09 -19.71 12.19
N LEU A 27 -9.24 -20.62 11.24
CA LEU A 27 -9.90 -20.42 9.94
C LEU A 27 -11.23 -21.14 9.82
N LYS A 28 -11.53 -22.16 10.64
CA LYS A 28 -12.70 -23.02 10.51
C LYS A 28 -14.00 -22.25 10.28
N LYS A 29 -14.28 -21.22 11.08
CA LYS A 29 -15.50 -20.40 10.94
C LYS A 29 -15.59 -19.68 9.58
N LEU A 30 -14.45 -19.36 8.98
CA LEU A 30 -14.38 -18.62 7.71
C LEU A 30 -14.48 -19.53 6.49
N VAL A 31 -13.98 -20.79 6.57
CA VAL A 31 -13.72 -21.63 5.40
C VAL A 31 -14.48 -22.95 5.36
N SER A 32 -15.14 -23.40 6.46
CA SER A 32 -15.63 -24.78 6.62
C SER A 32 -16.57 -25.26 5.51
N GLN A 33 -17.37 -24.38 4.93
CA GLN A 33 -18.39 -24.70 3.91
C GLN A 33 -18.10 -24.05 2.55
N LYS A 34 -16.87 -23.55 2.31
CA LYS A 34 -16.54 -22.80 1.11
C LYS A 34 -15.52 -23.53 0.25
N ASP A 35 -15.72 -23.54 -1.07
CA ASP A 35 -14.68 -23.86 -2.03
C ASP A 35 -13.64 -22.73 -2.02
N ILE A 36 -12.35 -23.07 -2.01
CA ILE A 36 -11.26 -22.12 -1.81
C ILE A 36 -10.36 -22.09 -3.04
N LEU A 37 -10.10 -20.88 -3.55
CA LEU A 37 -9.04 -20.63 -4.51
C LEU A 37 -7.93 -19.81 -3.86
N LEU A 38 -6.68 -20.29 -3.95
CA LEU A 38 -5.49 -19.55 -3.57
C LEU A 38 -4.86 -18.93 -4.82
N ILE A 39 -4.86 -17.61 -4.93
CA ILE A 39 -4.11 -16.85 -5.93
C ILE A 39 -2.78 -16.47 -5.30
N ILE A 40 -1.69 -17.06 -5.79
CA ILE A 40 -0.38 -16.99 -5.14
C ILE A 40 0.62 -16.34 -6.09
N ASP A 41 1.27 -15.25 -5.64
CA ASP A 41 2.42 -14.70 -6.37
C ASP A 41 3.56 -15.73 -6.38
N SER A 42 4.10 -15.99 -7.57
CA SER A 42 5.17 -16.97 -7.79
C SER A 42 6.44 -16.72 -6.98
N LYS A 43 6.63 -15.51 -6.46
CA LYS A 43 7.77 -15.14 -5.61
C LYS A 43 7.57 -15.47 -4.13
N VAL A 44 6.37 -15.89 -3.73
CA VAL A 44 6.09 -16.19 -2.31
C VAL A 44 6.73 -17.51 -1.91
N PRO A 45 7.42 -17.58 -0.77
CA PRO A 45 8.09 -18.79 -0.30
C PRO A 45 7.13 -19.95 -0.06
N GLU A 46 7.37 -21.10 -0.70
CA GLU A 46 6.51 -22.27 -0.60
C GLU A 46 6.35 -22.80 0.83
N LEU A 47 7.39 -22.70 1.65
CA LEU A 47 7.33 -23.10 3.06
C LEU A 47 6.17 -22.43 3.79
N LEU A 48 5.94 -21.13 3.56
CA LEU A 48 4.86 -20.38 4.21
C LEU A 48 3.50 -20.68 3.57
N ILE A 49 3.47 -20.90 2.25
CA ILE A 49 2.26 -21.34 1.54
C ILE A 49 1.79 -22.70 2.09
N ASN A 50 2.72 -23.64 2.25
CA ASN A 50 2.42 -24.99 2.76
C ASN A 50 1.85 -24.96 4.19
N LYS A 51 2.33 -24.06 5.05
CA LYS A 51 1.75 -23.85 6.38
C LYS A 51 0.28 -23.42 6.31
N LEU A 52 -0.03 -22.44 5.46
CA LEU A 52 -1.40 -21.98 5.26
C LEU A 52 -2.27 -23.08 4.64
N SER A 53 -1.79 -23.74 3.59
CA SER A 53 -2.53 -24.82 2.90
C SER A 53 -2.86 -25.99 3.83
N ASN A 54 -1.92 -26.38 4.68
CA ASN A 54 -2.15 -27.44 5.66
C ASN A 54 -3.20 -27.02 6.72
N ASN A 55 -3.16 -25.76 7.16
CA ASN A 55 -4.16 -25.24 8.08
C ASN A 55 -5.56 -25.18 7.42
N LEU A 56 -5.65 -24.75 6.17
CA LEU A 56 -6.88 -24.73 5.39
C LEU A 56 -7.46 -26.14 5.23
N LYS A 57 -6.65 -27.14 4.86
CA LYS A 57 -7.07 -28.55 4.74
C LYS A 57 -7.63 -29.12 6.04
N LYS A 58 -7.06 -28.73 7.19
CA LYS A 58 -7.59 -29.12 8.52
C LYS A 58 -8.89 -28.40 8.88
N SER A 59 -9.12 -27.23 8.28
CA SER A 59 -10.25 -26.34 8.62
C SER A 59 -11.43 -26.45 7.69
N SER A 60 -11.27 -27.02 6.48
CA SER A 60 -12.30 -27.17 5.46
C SER A 60 -12.30 -28.58 4.88
N SER A 61 -13.49 -29.14 4.65
CA SER A 61 -13.72 -30.40 3.90
C SER A 61 -14.04 -30.16 2.41
N LYS A 62 -14.08 -28.89 1.99
CA LYS A 62 -14.41 -28.48 0.62
C LYS A 62 -13.15 -28.41 -0.26
N LYS A 63 -13.33 -28.20 -1.54
CA LYS A 63 -12.29 -28.10 -2.54
C LYS A 63 -11.33 -26.93 -2.24
N ILE A 64 -10.02 -27.20 -2.33
CA ILE A 64 -8.97 -26.18 -2.18
C ILE A 64 -8.03 -26.31 -3.38
N ASN A 65 -8.07 -25.33 -4.28
CA ASN A 65 -7.16 -25.25 -5.43
C ASN A 65 -6.24 -24.04 -5.31
N SER A 66 -5.17 -24.03 -6.07
CA SER A 66 -4.26 -22.91 -6.16
C SER A 66 -3.89 -22.59 -7.61
N ILE A 67 -3.67 -21.31 -7.88
CA ILE A 67 -3.09 -20.81 -9.13
C ILE A 67 -1.92 -19.89 -8.79
N LYS A 68 -0.77 -20.17 -9.39
CA LYS A 68 0.40 -19.27 -9.29
C LYS A 68 0.31 -18.20 -10.37
N ILE A 69 0.52 -16.94 -9.96
CA ILE A 69 0.56 -15.79 -10.84
C ILE A 69 1.93 -15.12 -10.78
N ASN A 70 2.39 -14.56 -11.89
CA ASN A 70 3.55 -13.66 -11.91
C ASN A 70 3.03 -12.22 -11.69
N ALA A 71 3.01 -11.77 -10.43
CA ALA A 71 2.53 -10.46 -10.06
C ALA A 71 3.55 -9.37 -10.44
N SER A 72 3.32 -8.71 -11.56
CA SER A 72 4.11 -7.60 -12.07
C SER A 72 3.20 -6.49 -12.59
N GLU A 73 3.70 -5.25 -12.68
CA GLU A 73 2.93 -4.15 -13.26
C GLU A 73 2.47 -4.43 -14.71
N ASN A 74 3.26 -5.16 -15.48
CA ASN A 74 2.90 -5.56 -16.85
C ASN A 74 1.74 -6.57 -16.88
N ASN A 75 1.65 -7.41 -15.86
CA ASN A 75 0.61 -8.44 -15.75
C ASN A 75 -0.64 -7.96 -14.98
N LYS A 76 -0.58 -6.76 -14.40
CA LYS A 76 -1.73 -6.16 -13.70
C LYS A 76 -2.75 -5.59 -14.70
N ASN A 77 -3.37 -6.44 -15.52
CA ASN A 77 -4.31 -6.04 -16.56
C ASN A 77 -5.42 -7.08 -16.79
N MET A 78 -6.49 -6.69 -17.50
CA MET A 78 -7.67 -7.53 -17.73
C MET A 78 -7.34 -8.85 -18.46
N SER A 79 -6.47 -8.82 -19.47
CA SER A 79 -6.10 -10.01 -20.23
C SER A 79 -5.40 -11.05 -19.36
N TYR A 80 -4.62 -10.61 -18.37
CA TYR A 80 -3.98 -11.51 -17.42
C TYR A 80 -4.98 -12.12 -16.43
N LEU A 81 -5.98 -11.33 -16.00
CA LEU A 81 -7.03 -11.80 -15.09
C LEU A 81 -7.95 -12.83 -15.77
N ALA A 82 -8.13 -12.79 -17.07
CA ALA A 82 -8.93 -13.76 -17.80
C ALA A 82 -8.55 -15.20 -17.46
N LYS A 83 -7.25 -15.48 -17.30
CA LYS A 83 -6.76 -16.82 -16.91
C LYS A 83 -7.30 -17.30 -15.56
N VAL A 84 -7.50 -16.38 -14.62
CA VAL A 84 -8.04 -16.71 -13.30
C VAL A 84 -9.54 -16.92 -13.37
N TYR A 85 -10.27 -16.10 -14.14
CA TYR A 85 -11.70 -16.33 -14.40
C TYR A 85 -11.94 -17.66 -15.11
N ASP A 86 -11.16 -17.99 -16.14
CA ASP A 86 -11.23 -19.29 -16.83
C ASP A 86 -11.01 -20.44 -15.84
N PHE A 87 -10.04 -20.31 -14.94
CA PHE A 87 -9.79 -21.33 -13.92
C PHE A 87 -10.99 -21.49 -12.97
N LEU A 88 -11.57 -20.40 -12.50
CA LEU A 88 -12.75 -20.41 -11.62
C LEU A 88 -13.94 -21.07 -12.32
N ILE A 89 -14.21 -20.73 -13.58
CA ILE A 89 -15.33 -21.26 -14.38
C ILE A 89 -15.13 -22.77 -14.64
N ARG A 90 -13.96 -23.17 -15.16
CA ARG A 90 -13.67 -24.59 -15.49
C ARG A 90 -13.72 -25.50 -14.26
N ASN A 91 -13.44 -24.97 -13.09
CA ASN A 91 -13.49 -25.72 -11.84
C ASN A 91 -14.82 -25.56 -11.10
N ASN A 92 -15.87 -25.04 -11.74
CA ASN A 92 -17.23 -24.91 -11.18
C ASN A 92 -17.25 -24.21 -9.80
N TYR A 93 -16.56 -23.07 -9.67
CA TYR A 93 -16.66 -22.27 -8.45
C TYR A 93 -18.00 -21.54 -8.38
N SER A 94 -18.69 -21.66 -7.25
CA SER A 94 -19.98 -21.00 -6.98
C SER A 94 -19.80 -19.62 -6.33
N ARG A 95 -20.91 -18.90 -6.17
CA ARG A 95 -20.92 -17.59 -5.49
C ARG A 95 -20.45 -17.65 -4.03
N ASP A 96 -20.58 -18.80 -3.37
CA ASP A 96 -20.18 -19.00 -1.98
C ASP A 96 -18.69 -19.34 -1.82
N CYS A 97 -17.92 -19.31 -2.91
CA CYS A 97 -16.49 -19.56 -2.83
C CYS A 97 -15.74 -18.46 -2.07
N LEU A 98 -14.52 -18.77 -1.65
CA LEU A 98 -13.62 -17.83 -0.98
C LEU A 98 -12.27 -17.77 -1.71
N ILE A 99 -11.86 -16.56 -2.10
CA ILE A 99 -10.61 -16.36 -2.82
C ILE A 99 -9.56 -15.81 -1.86
N PHE A 100 -8.41 -16.46 -1.75
CA PHE A 100 -7.25 -15.96 -1.03
C PHE A 100 -6.26 -15.33 -2.00
N GLY A 101 -5.86 -14.08 -1.74
CA GLY A 101 -4.76 -13.40 -2.44
C GLY A 101 -3.52 -13.40 -1.58
N ILE A 102 -2.46 -14.10 -2.01
CA ILE A 102 -1.21 -14.28 -1.26
C ILE A 102 -0.08 -13.66 -2.07
N GLY A 103 0.38 -12.47 -1.67
CA GLY A 103 1.41 -11.73 -2.41
C GLY A 103 1.54 -10.27 -2.01
N GLY A 104 2.26 -9.50 -2.82
CA GLY A 104 2.42 -8.06 -2.67
C GLY A 104 1.18 -7.25 -3.05
N GLY A 105 1.31 -5.93 -3.14
CA GLY A 105 0.20 -5.02 -3.46
C GLY A 105 -0.51 -5.33 -4.78
N ILE A 106 0.25 -5.71 -5.83
CA ILE A 106 -0.32 -6.11 -7.12
C ILE A 106 -1.26 -7.31 -6.97
N THR A 107 -0.83 -8.34 -6.23
CA THR A 107 -1.68 -9.51 -5.94
C THR A 107 -2.91 -9.14 -5.14
N CYS A 108 -2.78 -8.27 -4.14
CA CYS A 108 -3.91 -7.78 -3.35
C CYS A 108 -4.95 -7.07 -4.23
N ASP A 109 -4.49 -6.14 -5.09
CA ASP A 109 -5.36 -5.38 -5.99
C ASP A 109 -6.08 -6.29 -7.00
N MET A 110 -5.34 -7.19 -7.64
CA MET A 110 -5.90 -8.15 -8.62
C MET A 110 -6.89 -9.10 -7.98
N THR A 111 -6.56 -9.64 -6.81
CA THR A 111 -7.46 -10.56 -6.08
C THR A 111 -8.76 -9.88 -5.68
N GLY A 112 -8.67 -8.68 -5.11
CA GLY A 112 -9.85 -7.93 -4.71
C GLY A 112 -10.73 -7.52 -5.91
N PHE A 113 -10.11 -7.21 -7.05
CA PHE A 113 -10.83 -6.92 -8.29
C PHE A 113 -11.51 -8.16 -8.87
N ILE A 114 -10.80 -9.31 -8.95
CA ILE A 114 -11.39 -10.59 -9.35
C ILE A 114 -12.58 -10.93 -8.47
N ALA A 115 -12.41 -10.82 -7.15
CA ALA A 115 -13.48 -11.11 -6.20
C ALA A 115 -14.69 -10.18 -6.37
N SER A 116 -14.49 -8.91 -6.74
CA SER A 116 -15.58 -7.95 -6.95
C SER A 116 -16.38 -8.21 -8.22
N THR A 117 -15.81 -8.87 -9.22
CA THR A 117 -16.37 -9.02 -10.56
C THR A 117 -16.85 -10.45 -10.86
N PHE A 118 -16.16 -11.47 -10.33
CA PHE A 118 -16.57 -12.85 -10.50
C PHE A 118 -17.95 -13.09 -9.88
N LEU A 119 -18.90 -13.63 -10.66
CA LEU A 119 -20.30 -13.85 -10.27
C LEU A 119 -20.99 -12.63 -9.60
N ARG A 120 -20.56 -11.41 -9.95
CA ARG A 120 -21.02 -10.12 -9.38
C ARG A 120 -20.63 -9.90 -7.92
N GLY A 121 -19.64 -10.61 -7.44
CA GLY A 121 -19.05 -10.46 -6.12
C GLY A 121 -18.99 -11.77 -5.34
N VAL A 122 -17.80 -12.11 -4.87
CA VAL A 122 -17.51 -13.23 -3.96
C VAL A 122 -16.63 -12.73 -2.81
N ASP A 123 -16.63 -13.47 -1.70
CA ASP A 123 -15.75 -13.14 -0.57
C ASP A 123 -14.28 -13.39 -0.88
N PHE A 124 -13.39 -12.59 -0.28
CA PHE A 124 -11.95 -12.79 -0.40
C PHE A 124 -11.20 -12.48 0.89
N VAL A 125 -10.02 -13.07 1.01
CA VAL A 125 -9.06 -12.88 2.09
C VAL A 125 -7.74 -12.43 1.50
N LEU A 126 -7.07 -11.46 2.12
CA LEU A 126 -5.73 -11.04 1.72
C LEU A 126 -4.69 -11.54 2.70
N VAL A 127 -3.60 -12.07 2.15
CA VAL A 127 -2.39 -12.46 2.88
C VAL A 127 -1.22 -11.66 2.29
N PRO A 128 -1.06 -10.38 2.71
CA PRO A 128 -0.04 -9.50 2.17
C PRO A 128 1.36 -9.95 2.58
N THR A 129 2.28 -10.04 1.61
CA THR A 129 3.62 -10.60 1.84
C THR A 129 4.75 -9.57 1.83
N THR A 130 4.50 -8.34 1.35
CA THR A 130 5.47 -7.23 1.41
C THR A 130 5.10 -6.26 2.53
N LEU A 131 6.09 -5.55 3.09
CA LEU A 131 5.81 -4.54 4.12
C LEU A 131 4.84 -3.48 3.61
N LEU A 132 5.03 -3.02 2.36
CA LEU A 132 4.12 -2.07 1.71
C LEU A 132 2.67 -2.60 1.67
N SER A 133 2.46 -3.85 1.27
CA SER A 133 1.11 -4.41 1.24
C SER A 133 0.54 -4.66 2.63
N GLN A 134 1.37 -4.97 3.62
CA GLN A 134 0.95 -5.18 5.01
C GLN A 134 0.45 -3.91 5.70
N VAL A 135 1.04 -2.76 5.38
CA VAL A 135 0.69 -1.48 6.04
C VAL A 135 -0.19 -0.58 5.18
N ASP A 136 -0.28 -0.86 3.87
CA ASP A 136 -0.98 0.02 2.94
C ASP A 136 -1.92 -0.73 1.99
N ALA A 137 -1.45 -1.44 0.96
CA ALA A 137 -2.26 -1.90 -0.17
C ALA A 137 -3.38 -2.89 0.21
N SER A 138 -3.24 -3.70 1.26
CA SER A 138 -4.29 -4.64 1.70
C SER A 138 -5.43 -3.99 2.50
N ILE A 139 -5.38 -2.67 2.75
CA ILE A 139 -6.30 -1.97 3.64
C ILE A 139 -7.03 -0.87 2.89
N GLY A 140 -8.37 -0.84 3.05
CA GLY A 140 -9.20 0.24 2.50
C GLY A 140 -9.85 -0.06 1.17
N GLY A 141 -9.79 -1.33 0.70
CA GLY A 141 -10.62 -1.87 -0.34
C GLY A 141 -10.40 -1.33 -1.76
N LYS A 142 -9.38 -0.51 -2.01
CA LYS A 142 -9.01 -0.12 -3.38
C LYS A 142 -8.48 -1.34 -4.10
N THR A 143 -9.13 -1.73 -5.17
CA THR A 143 -8.74 -2.86 -6.03
C THR A 143 -8.78 -2.44 -7.47
N GLY A 144 -7.95 -3.02 -8.33
CA GLY A 144 -7.97 -2.63 -9.72
C GLY A 144 -6.81 -3.13 -10.56
N VAL A 145 -6.88 -2.77 -11.83
CA VAL A 145 -5.92 -3.15 -12.87
C VAL A 145 -5.54 -1.96 -13.73
N ASN A 146 -4.41 -2.12 -14.39
CA ASN A 146 -3.90 -1.15 -15.37
C ASN A 146 -4.62 -1.31 -16.71
N HIS A 147 -4.76 -0.21 -17.44
CA HIS A 147 -5.34 -0.22 -18.78
C HIS A 147 -4.61 0.76 -19.70
N LYS A 148 -4.23 0.31 -20.90
CA LYS A 148 -3.56 1.13 -21.93
C LYS A 148 -2.42 2.01 -21.40
N GLY A 149 -1.55 1.44 -20.56
CA GLY A 149 -0.39 2.14 -19.99
C GLY A 149 -0.67 3.01 -18.77
N PHE A 150 -1.92 3.17 -18.37
CA PHE A 150 -2.30 3.92 -17.17
C PHE A 150 -2.51 2.97 -15.98
N LYS A 151 -1.92 3.32 -14.83
CA LYS A 151 -2.06 2.53 -13.60
C LYS A 151 -3.45 2.68 -12.99
N ASN A 152 -4.01 1.55 -12.49
CA ASN A 152 -5.21 1.50 -11.65
C ASN A 152 -6.47 2.18 -12.24
N MET A 153 -6.62 2.21 -13.57
CA MET A 153 -7.72 2.90 -14.25
C MET A 153 -9.05 2.16 -14.17
N ILE A 154 -9.01 0.85 -14.01
CA ILE A 154 -10.22 0.03 -13.88
C ILE A 154 -10.17 -0.61 -12.50
N GLY A 155 -11.16 -0.33 -11.66
CA GLY A 155 -11.13 -0.80 -10.29
C GLY A 155 -12.45 -0.64 -9.55
N THR A 156 -12.48 -1.20 -8.36
CA THR A 156 -13.63 -1.14 -7.44
C THR A 156 -13.16 -0.85 -6.02
N PHE A 157 -14.08 -0.38 -5.19
CA PHE A 157 -13.92 -0.42 -3.74
C PHE A 157 -14.57 -1.71 -3.24
N ASN A 158 -13.75 -2.69 -2.85
CA ASN A 158 -14.20 -3.98 -2.36
C ASN A 158 -13.42 -4.38 -1.09
N GLN A 159 -14.10 -4.48 0.04
CA GLN A 159 -13.44 -4.79 1.31
C GLN A 159 -13.30 -6.31 1.50
N PRO A 160 -12.14 -6.81 1.97
CA PRO A 160 -11.94 -8.23 2.23
C PRO A 160 -12.83 -8.75 3.37
N ALA A 161 -13.05 -10.05 3.42
CA ALA A 161 -13.64 -10.71 4.58
C ALA A 161 -12.67 -10.74 5.76
N GLN A 162 -11.36 -10.81 5.48
CA GLN A 162 -10.30 -10.80 6.47
C GLN A 162 -8.96 -10.46 5.81
N VAL A 163 -8.04 -9.86 6.59
CA VAL A 163 -6.62 -9.73 6.21
C VAL A 163 -5.77 -10.48 7.23
N ILE A 164 -4.81 -11.29 6.75
CA ILE A 164 -3.91 -12.09 7.58
C ILE A 164 -2.48 -11.62 7.32
N ILE A 165 -1.89 -10.95 8.28
CA ILE A 165 -0.54 -10.40 8.19
C ILE A 165 0.44 -11.28 8.96
N GLU A 166 1.21 -12.06 8.21
CA GLU A 166 2.31 -12.89 8.70
C GLU A 166 3.62 -12.13 8.54
N THR A 167 4.23 -11.75 9.64
CA THR A 167 5.47 -10.94 9.60
C THR A 167 6.70 -11.74 9.15
N LYS A 168 6.65 -13.07 9.17
CA LYS A 168 7.74 -13.92 8.67
C LYS A 168 8.03 -13.72 7.17
N PHE A 169 7.04 -13.32 6.37
CA PHE A 169 7.26 -13.01 4.96
C PHE A 169 8.34 -11.95 4.74
N LEU A 170 8.45 -11.00 5.67
CA LEU A 170 9.41 -9.89 5.54
C LEU A 170 10.87 -10.34 5.50
N LYS A 171 11.19 -11.51 6.06
CA LYS A 171 12.55 -12.06 6.03
C LYS A 171 13.01 -12.50 4.64
N TYR A 172 12.08 -12.65 3.70
CA TYR A 172 12.35 -13.06 2.33
C TYR A 172 12.39 -11.90 1.34
N LEU A 173 12.18 -10.68 1.82
CA LEU A 173 12.19 -9.48 1.00
C LEU A 173 13.61 -8.93 0.84
N SER A 174 13.85 -8.29 -0.29
CA SER A 174 15.04 -7.49 -0.48
C SER A 174 15.04 -6.28 0.46
N LYS A 175 16.24 -5.74 0.70
CA LYS A 175 16.41 -4.50 1.50
C LYS A 175 15.57 -3.35 0.94
N LEU A 176 15.53 -3.21 -0.39
CA LEU A 176 14.75 -2.16 -1.06
C LEU A 176 13.25 -2.32 -0.83
N GLU A 177 12.71 -3.54 -0.86
CA GLU A 177 11.29 -3.78 -0.59
C GLU A 177 10.90 -3.43 0.85
N ILE A 178 11.77 -3.74 1.82
CA ILE A 178 11.58 -3.30 3.21
C ILE A 178 11.61 -1.77 3.31
N GLN A 179 12.58 -1.13 2.67
CA GLN A 179 12.70 0.33 2.65
C GLN A 179 11.46 0.98 2.02
N CYS A 180 10.97 0.46 0.90
CA CYS A 180 9.75 0.96 0.25
C CYS A 180 8.52 0.90 1.18
N GLY A 181 8.31 -0.22 1.85
CA GLY A 181 7.20 -0.33 2.82
C GLY A 181 7.39 0.59 4.05
N LEU A 182 8.65 0.80 4.47
CA LEU A 182 8.96 1.69 5.59
C LEU A 182 8.64 3.16 5.28
N MET A 183 8.66 3.57 4.01
CA MET A 183 8.23 4.92 3.61
C MET A 183 6.76 5.17 3.98
N GLU A 184 5.89 4.18 3.80
CA GLU A 184 4.48 4.29 4.21
C GLU A 184 4.32 4.33 5.74
N VAL A 185 5.13 3.55 6.45
CA VAL A 185 5.14 3.59 7.94
C VAL A 185 5.53 4.98 8.44
N ILE A 186 6.59 5.57 7.88
CA ILE A 186 7.05 6.93 8.22
C ILE A 186 5.99 7.96 7.82
N LYS A 187 5.40 7.85 6.64
CA LYS A 187 4.31 8.71 6.17
C LYS A 187 3.15 8.73 7.15
N HIS A 188 2.72 7.58 7.65
CA HIS A 188 1.63 7.50 8.63
C HIS A 188 1.95 8.29 9.91
N GLY A 189 3.19 8.21 10.41
CA GLY A 189 3.65 9.02 11.54
C GLY A 189 3.63 10.52 11.23
N LEU A 190 4.13 10.92 10.06
CA LEU A 190 4.17 12.33 9.63
C LEU A 190 2.79 12.97 9.52
N ILE A 191 1.81 12.25 8.96
CA ILE A 191 0.49 12.82 8.68
C ILE A 191 -0.49 12.76 9.85
N SER A 192 -0.31 11.84 10.81
CA SER A 192 -1.37 11.55 11.79
C SER A 192 -0.89 11.27 13.22
N ASP A 193 0.41 11.03 13.47
CA ASP A 193 0.86 10.63 14.82
C ASP A 193 2.33 11.00 15.07
N LYS A 194 2.54 12.16 15.71
CA LYS A 194 3.89 12.62 16.12
C LYS A 194 4.59 11.63 17.06
N GLY A 195 3.85 11.04 17.99
CA GLY A 195 4.42 10.06 18.94
C GLY A 195 4.95 8.82 18.23
N PHE A 196 4.22 8.36 17.23
CA PHE A 196 4.64 7.23 16.39
C PHE A 196 5.86 7.58 15.54
N PHE A 197 5.91 8.77 14.93
CA PHE A 197 7.08 9.22 14.18
C PHE A 197 8.33 9.25 15.08
N VAL A 198 8.25 9.83 16.26
CA VAL A 198 9.36 9.87 17.24
C VAL A 198 9.77 8.46 17.67
N TRP A 199 8.80 7.56 17.83
CA TRP A 199 9.09 6.17 18.17
C TRP A 199 9.83 5.44 17.04
N ILE A 200 9.45 5.68 15.77
CA ILE A 200 10.16 5.13 14.61
C ILE A 200 11.61 5.64 14.57
N GLU A 201 11.83 6.96 14.76
CA GLU A 201 13.19 7.53 14.79
C GLU A 201 14.10 6.84 15.83
N LYS A 202 13.58 6.66 17.05
CA LYS A 202 14.34 6.03 18.15
C LYS A 202 14.60 4.55 17.91
N ASN A 203 13.77 3.87 17.15
CA ASN A 203 13.81 2.41 16.99
C ASN A 203 14.09 1.96 15.55
N LEU A 204 14.58 2.86 14.69
CA LEU A 204 14.75 2.59 13.27
C LEU A 204 15.64 1.38 12.99
N LYS A 205 16.77 1.25 13.70
CA LYS A 205 17.70 0.12 13.54
C LYS A 205 17.03 -1.22 13.85
N GLN A 206 16.20 -1.29 14.90
CA GLN A 206 15.45 -2.49 15.27
C GLN A 206 14.37 -2.84 14.26
N ILE A 207 13.70 -1.84 13.69
CA ILE A 207 12.68 -2.01 12.64
C ILE A 207 13.34 -2.55 11.37
N LEU A 208 14.44 -1.93 10.91
CA LEU A 208 15.19 -2.36 9.73
C LEU A 208 15.78 -3.77 9.87
N SER A 209 16.18 -4.15 11.07
CA SER A 209 16.64 -5.52 11.37
C SER A 209 15.50 -6.51 11.61
N LEU A 210 14.24 -6.11 11.36
CA LEU A 210 13.05 -6.95 11.47
C LEU A 210 12.89 -7.62 12.83
N LYS A 211 13.35 -6.96 13.91
CA LYS A 211 13.13 -7.49 15.26
C LYS A 211 11.63 -7.62 15.54
N PRO A 212 11.11 -8.80 15.91
CA PRO A 212 9.66 -9.08 15.92
C PRO A 212 8.81 -8.05 16.67
N LEU A 213 9.19 -7.67 17.88
CA LEU A 213 8.43 -6.71 18.69
C LEU A 213 8.34 -5.34 18.04
N PHE A 214 9.40 -4.89 17.34
CA PHE A 214 9.46 -3.57 16.73
C PHE A 214 8.74 -3.53 15.40
N ILE A 215 8.95 -4.54 14.54
CA ILE A 215 8.28 -4.58 13.24
C ILE A 215 6.77 -4.80 13.40
N GLU A 216 6.33 -5.69 14.31
CA GLU A 216 4.90 -5.87 14.59
C GLU A 216 4.24 -4.60 15.14
N LYS A 217 4.94 -3.84 16.01
CA LYS A 217 4.43 -2.57 16.53
C LYS A 217 4.32 -1.53 15.42
N ALA A 218 5.33 -1.44 14.53
CA ALA A 218 5.31 -0.53 13.38
C ALA A 218 4.14 -0.84 12.44
N ILE A 219 3.95 -2.12 12.09
CA ILE A 219 2.85 -2.59 11.25
C ILE A 219 1.50 -2.29 11.92
N LYS A 220 1.32 -2.71 13.17
CA LYS A 220 0.07 -2.51 13.91
C LYS A 220 -0.33 -1.03 13.93
N ARG A 221 0.62 -0.13 14.31
CA ARG A 221 0.31 1.29 14.43
C ARG A 221 -0.01 1.92 13.07
N SER A 222 0.72 1.54 12.02
CA SER A 222 0.41 1.98 10.66
C SER A 222 -0.99 1.57 10.22
N ILE A 223 -1.38 0.32 10.49
CA ILE A 223 -2.73 -0.19 10.19
C ILE A 223 -3.80 0.61 10.95
N GLU A 224 -3.60 0.86 12.25
CA GLU A 224 -4.53 1.63 13.08
C GLU A 224 -4.75 3.05 12.53
N ILE A 225 -3.66 3.72 12.11
CA ILE A 225 -3.74 5.06 11.51
C ILE A 225 -4.51 5.00 10.19
N LYS A 226 -4.13 4.09 9.29
CA LYS A 226 -4.81 3.95 8.00
C LYS A 226 -6.27 3.56 8.16
N ALA A 227 -6.57 2.61 9.04
CA ALA A 227 -7.93 2.16 9.33
C ALA A 227 -8.81 3.30 9.85
N ASN A 228 -8.30 4.14 10.75
CA ASN A 228 -9.03 5.31 11.26
C ASN A 228 -9.35 6.32 10.14
N VAL A 229 -8.45 6.51 9.19
CA VAL A 229 -8.69 7.38 8.03
C VAL A 229 -9.72 6.77 7.07
N VAL A 230 -9.56 5.48 6.74
CA VAL A 230 -10.45 4.74 5.83
C VAL A 230 -11.87 4.62 6.40
N SER A 231 -12.01 4.40 7.71
CA SER A 231 -13.33 4.29 8.34
C SER A 231 -14.13 5.60 8.32
N LYS A 232 -13.46 6.74 8.20
CA LYS A 232 -14.09 8.07 8.10
C LYS A 232 -14.36 8.50 6.65
N ASP A 233 -13.67 7.91 5.70
CA ASP A 233 -13.78 8.24 4.28
C ASP A 233 -13.37 7.04 3.42
N GLU A 234 -14.27 6.07 3.32
CA GLU A 234 -14.00 4.82 2.60
C GLU A 234 -13.71 5.06 1.12
N LYS A 235 -14.43 5.99 0.47
CA LYS A 235 -14.37 6.23 -0.99
C LYS A 235 -13.44 7.37 -1.40
N GLU A 236 -12.61 7.88 -0.46
CA GLU A 236 -11.63 8.96 -0.74
C GLU A 236 -12.24 10.23 -1.35
N LYS A 237 -13.33 10.68 -0.76
CA LYS A 237 -14.00 11.92 -1.19
C LYS A 237 -13.41 13.18 -0.53
N GLY A 238 -12.61 13.03 0.53
CA GLY A 238 -12.06 14.14 1.28
C GLY A 238 -10.88 13.74 2.18
N LEU A 239 -11.14 13.41 3.44
CA LEU A 239 -10.11 13.15 4.46
C LEU A 239 -9.07 12.11 4.05
N ARG A 240 -9.48 11.04 3.39
CA ARG A 240 -8.58 9.93 3.00
C ARG A 240 -7.45 10.40 2.08
N ALA A 241 -7.62 11.52 1.38
CA ALA A 241 -6.57 12.09 0.54
C ALA A 241 -5.29 12.41 1.32
N ILE A 242 -5.32 12.60 2.66
CA ILE A 242 -4.11 12.84 3.45
C ILE A 242 -3.10 11.67 3.35
N LEU A 243 -3.58 10.44 3.07
CA LEU A 243 -2.72 9.29 2.83
C LEU A 243 -1.82 9.45 1.60
N ASN A 244 -2.13 10.41 0.72
CA ASN A 244 -1.35 10.71 -0.48
C ASN A 244 -0.23 11.76 -0.22
N PHE A 245 0.18 11.99 1.04
CA PHE A 245 1.33 12.83 1.35
C PHE A 245 2.57 12.33 0.60
N GLY A 246 3.22 13.21 -0.16
CA GLY A 246 4.34 12.88 -1.03
C GLY A 246 3.96 12.27 -2.39
N HIS A 247 2.78 11.67 -2.55
CA HIS A 247 2.42 10.91 -3.76
C HIS A 247 2.22 11.79 -4.99
N THR A 248 1.79 13.04 -4.86
CA THR A 248 1.63 13.96 -6.02
C THR A 248 2.97 14.15 -6.75
N PHE A 249 4.06 14.37 -6.01
CA PHE A 249 5.41 14.44 -6.57
C PHE A 249 5.94 13.05 -6.94
N GLY A 250 5.72 12.05 -6.08
CA GLY A 250 6.19 10.68 -6.26
C GLY A 250 5.69 10.04 -7.56
N HIS A 251 4.40 10.10 -7.85
CA HIS A 251 3.83 9.58 -9.11
C HIS A 251 4.37 10.29 -10.35
N ALA A 252 4.59 11.61 -10.28
CA ALA A 252 5.21 12.33 -11.38
C ALA A 252 6.68 11.88 -11.59
N LEU A 253 7.42 11.57 -10.52
CA LEU A 253 8.77 10.99 -10.59
C LEU A 253 8.76 9.57 -11.18
N GLU A 254 7.82 8.72 -10.78
CA GLU A 254 7.64 7.40 -11.40
C GLU A 254 7.36 7.53 -12.90
N THR A 255 6.49 8.45 -13.30
CA THR A 255 6.13 8.68 -14.70
C THR A 255 7.34 9.17 -15.52
N ILE A 256 8.11 10.15 -15.02
CA ILE A 256 9.37 10.60 -15.64
C ILE A 256 10.35 9.44 -15.82
N GLY A 257 10.39 8.53 -14.85
CA GLY A 257 11.22 7.34 -14.87
C GLY A 257 10.66 6.16 -15.69
N ASN A 258 9.58 6.37 -16.45
CA ASN A 258 8.86 5.30 -17.18
C ASN A 258 8.47 4.13 -16.26
N ASN A 259 8.18 4.42 -15.00
CA ASN A 259 7.88 3.45 -13.93
C ASN A 259 8.98 2.38 -13.70
N LYS A 260 10.22 2.63 -14.13
CA LYS A 260 11.36 1.69 -14.01
C LYS A 260 12.55 2.29 -13.28
N LEU A 261 12.73 3.62 -13.35
CA LEU A 261 13.90 4.29 -12.79
C LEU A 261 13.87 4.35 -11.25
N TYR A 262 12.70 4.63 -10.69
CA TYR A 262 12.49 4.72 -9.24
C TYR A 262 11.61 3.58 -8.77
N ALA A 263 12.01 2.92 -7.68
CA ALA A 263 11.09 2.09 -6.92
C ALA A 263 10.02 2.99 -6.26
N HIS A 264 8.81 2.46 -6.03
CA HIS A 264 7.72 3.24 -5.44
C HIS A 264 8.13 4.00 -4.18
N GLY A 265 8.76 3.32 -3.23
CA GLY A 265 9.21 3.97 -1.98
C GLY A 265 10.28 5.06 -2.19
N GLU A 266 11.17 4.92 -3.20
CA GLU A 266 12.12 5.98 -3.54
C GLU A 266 11.39 7.22 -4.06
N ALA A 267 10.42 7.03 -4.95
CA ALA A 267 9.60 8.13 -5.48
C ALA A 267 8.78 8.81 -4.38
N VAL A 268 8.18 8.03 -3.48
CA VAL A 268 7.42 8.55 -2.33
C VAL A 268 8.34 9.28 -1.34
N ALA A 269 9.55 8.78 -1.08
CA ALA A 269 10.52 9.45 -0.21
C ALA A 269 10.90 10.84 -0.75
N LEU A 270 11.28 10.91 -2.03
CA LEU A 270 11.55 12.19 -2.71
C LEU A 270 10.31 13.10 -2.70
N GLY A 271 9.14 12.54 -2.95
CA GLY A 271 7.88 13.27 -2.88
C GLY A 271 7.54 13.80 -1.49
N MET A 272 7.83 13.05 -0.44
CA MET A 272 7.68 13.54 0.95
C MET A 272 8.62 14.70 1.25
N LEU A 273 9.85 14.69 0.75
CA LEU A 273 10.77 15.83 0.87
C LEU A 273 10.21 17.07 0.17
N ALA A 274 9.76 16.94 -1.08
CA ALA A 274 9.18 18.05 -1.82
C ALA A 274 7.90 18.58 -1.15
N ALA A 275 7.02 17.70 -0.66
CA ALA A 275 5.81 18.10 0.05
C ALA A 275 6.13 18.76 1.41
N THR A 276 7.18 18.32 2.11
CA THR A 276 7.62 18.96 3.38
C THR A 276 8.16 20.35 3.08
N LYS A 277 8.98 20.52 2.04
CA LYS A 277 9.50 21.83 1.64
C LYS A 277 8.39 22.79 1.20
N LEU A 278 7.41 22.26 0.45
CA LEU A 278 6.23 23.02 0.06
C LEU A 278 5.37 23.42 1.27
N SER A 279 5.42 22.65 2.36
CA SER A 279 4.69 22.95 3.60
C SER A 279 5.29 24.14 4.35
N GLU A 280 6.60 24.37 4.27
CA GLU A 280 7.25 25.52 4.92
C GLU A 280 6.68 26.84 4.42
N SER A 281 6.52 27.01 3.11
CA SER A 281 6.00 28.24 2.51
C SER A 281 4.48 28.34 2.50
N ASN A 282 3.75 27.26 2.83
CA ASN A 282 2.29 27.21 2.67
C ASN A 282 1.52 26.80 3.92
N SER A 283 2.21 26.46 5.00
CA SER A 283 1.60 25.97 6.24
C SER A 283 2.32 26.44 7.50
N ASP A 284 3.25 27.39 7.37
CA ASP A 284 4.09 27.90 8.46
C ASP A 284 4.85 26.76 9.20
N LEU A 285 5.21 25.72 8.46
CA LEU A 285 5.97 24.61 9.02
C LEU A 285 7.38 25.05 9.34
N ASP A 286 7.84 24.80 10.57
CA ASP A 286 9.23 25.05 10.98
C ASP A 286 10.20 24.36 10.02
N HIS A 287 11.15 25.11 9.47
CA HIS A 287 12.18 24.63 8.54
C HIS A 287 13.01 23.47 9.10
N LYS A 288 13.20 23.38 10.42
CA LYS A 288 13.85 22.24 11.08
C LYS A 288 13.15 20.92 10.84
N VAL A 289 11.86 20.94 10.45
CA VAL A 289 11.10 19.71 10.14
C VAL A 289 11.61 19.09 8.85
N PHE A 290 11.96 19.90 7.85
CA PHE A 290 12.55 19.37 6.62
C PHE A 290 13.84 18.60 6.89
N ASP A 291 14.79 19.19 7.60
CA ASP A 291 16.06 18.54 7.93
C ASP A 291 15.85 17.25 8.73
N ARG A 292 14.90 17.27 9.65
CA ARG A 292 14.54 16.10 10.45
C ARG A 292 13.96 14.97 9.59
N VAL A 293 13.04 15.29 8.67
CA VAL A 293 12.46 14.31 7.75
C VAL A 293 13.53 13.79 6.79
N HIS A 294 14.34 14.67 6.21
CA HIS A 294 15.43 14.29 5.33
C HIS A 294 16.45 13.35 6.01
N SER A 295 16.90 13.71 7.22
CA SER A 295 17.78 12.86 8.02
C SER A 295 17.15 11.50 8.32
N MET A 296 15.84 11.48 8.66
CA MET A 296 15.11 10.24 8.93
C MET A 296 15.07 9.33 7.70
N LEU A 297 14.73 9.86 6.52
CA LEU A 297 14.67 9.10 5.29
C LEU A 297 16.05 8.55 4.90
N ARG A 298 17.10 9.36 4.98
CA ARG A 298 18.48 8.90 4.73
C ARG A 298 18.91 7.76 5.64
N LYS A 299 18.57 7.82 6.92
CA LYS A 299 18.89 6.76 7.90
C LYS A 299 18.23 5.43 7.57
N THR A 300 17.14 5.40 6.80
CA THR A 300 16.55 4.15 6.31
C THR A 300 17.41 3.47 5.24
N GLY A 301 18.31 4.21 4.62
CA GLY A 301 19.14 3.77 3.49
C GLY A 301 18.39 3.79 2.16
N ILE A 302 17.16 4.35 2.10
CA ILE A 302 16.46 4.60 0.82
C ILE A 302 17.21 5.68 0.04
N ASN A 303 17.20 5.58 -1.28
CA ASN A 303 17.78 6.65 -2.09
C ASN A 303 16.88 7.89 -2.05
N VAL A 304 17.44 9.00 -1.56
CA VAL A 304 16.78 10.31 -1.50
C VAL A 304 17.39 11.33 -2.50
N ASN A 305 18.17 10.84 -3.45
CA ASN A 305 18.76 11.67 -4.50
C ASN A 305 18.08 11.38 -5.84
N LEU A 306 18.00 12.38 -6.70
CA LEU A 306 17.54 12.19 -8.06
C LEU A 306 18.48 11.28 -8.85
N LYS A 307 17.96 10.24 -9.49
CA LYS A 307 18.73 9.33 -10.35
C LYS A 307 19.04 9.91 -11.72
N LYS A 308 18.40 11.02 -12.09
CA LYS A 308 18.69 11.81 -13.30
C LYS A 308 18.31 13.26 -13.08
N LYS A 309 18.93 14.16 -13.85
CA LYS A 309 18.56 15.59 -13.87
C LYS A 309 17.11 15.74 -14.34
N ILE A 310 16.31 16.47 -13.59
CA ILE A 310 14.89 16.71 -13.87
C ILE A 310 14.69 18.22 -13.97
N ILE A 311 13.92 18.65 -14.97
CA ILE A 311 13.49 20.05 -15.11
C ILE A 311 12.22 20.20 -14.25
N PRO A 312 12.21 21.05 -13.20
CA PRO A 312 11.04 21.20 -12.30
C PRO A 312 9.73 21.47 -13.04
N LYS A 313 9.74 22.34 -14.07
CA LYS A 313 8.56 22.62 -14.89
C LYS A 313 8.00 21.37 -15.59
N LYS A 314 8.87 20.42 -15.98
CA LYS A 314 8.41 19.15 -16.58
C LYS A 314 7.69 18.29 -15.54
N LEU A 315 8.17 18.29 -14.30
CA LEU A 315 7.52 17.56 -13.19
C LEU A 315 6.13 18.17 -12.90
N ILE A 316 6.04 19.50 -12.85
CA ILE A 316 4.77 20.23 -12.65
C ILE A 316 3.76 19.88 -13.74
N LYS A 317 4.16 19.90 -15.02
CA LYS A 317 3.28 19.50 -16.13
C LYS A 317 2.73 18.08 -15.98
N LEU A 318 3.52 17.14 -15.52
CA LEU A 318 3.07 15.77 -15.29
C LEU A 318 2.06 15.69 -14.13
N MET A 319 2.29 16.42 -13.04
CA MET A 319 1.31 16.51 -11.96
C MET A 319 -0.03 17.11 -12.41
N GLN A 320 0.01 18.09 -13.31
CA GLN A 320 -1.18 18.69 -13.91
C GLN A 320 -1.91 17.73 -14.87
N SER A 321 -1.17 16.96 -15.68
CA SER A 321 -1.77 16.03 -16.64
C SER A 321 -2.50 14.86 -15.98
N ASP A 322 -2.04 14.39 -14.84
CA ASP A 322 -2.71 13.37 -14.03
C ASP A 322 -4.07 13.88 -13.50
N LYS A 323 -4.23 15.18 -13.32
CA LYS A 323 -5.43 15.84 -12.76
C LYS A 323 -6.31 16.58 -13.78
N LYS A 324 -5.86 16.79 -15.03
CA LYS A 324 -6.61 17.49 -16.09
C LYS A 324 -7.99 16.89 -16.44
N LYS A 325 -8.22 15.63 -16.06
CA LYS A 325 -9.53 14.98 -16.26
C LYS A 325 -10.68 15.61 -15.44
N ASN A 326 -10.40 16.49 -14.47
CA ASN A 326 -11.40 17.01 -13.53
C ASN A 326 -11.43 18.55 -13.41
N ASN A 327 -10.87 19.33 -14.34
CA ASN A 327 -10.76 20.82 -14.23
C ASN A 327 -10.19 21.28 -12.88
N SER A 328 -9.40 20.47 -12.20
CA SER A 328 -9.03 20.71 -10.81
C SER A 328 -7.62 21.29 -10.69
N GLN A 329 -7.53 22.36 -9.96
CA GLN A 329 -6.29 22.94 -9.46
C GLN A 329 -5.46 21.87 -8.70
N LEU A 330 -4.12 21.99 -8.70
CA LEU A 330 -3.24 21.06 -8.04
C LEU A 330 -3.50 21.07 -6.51
N LYS A 331 -4.00 19.95 -6.00
CA LYS A 331 -4.17 19.71 -4.57
C LYS A 331 -2.95 18.98 -4.03
N PHE A 332 -2.38 19.50 -2.96
CA PHE A 332 -1.26 18.91 -2.24
C PHE A 332 -1.68 18.54 -0.83
N ILE A 333 -1.06 17.50 -0.31
CA ILE A 333 -1.12 17.22 1.12
C ILE A 333 0.11 17.86 1.73
N LEU A 334 -0.09 18.73 2.70
CA LEU A 334 0.95 19.50 3.39
C LEU A 334 0.93 19.18 4.88
N LEU A 335 2.09 19.25 5.53
CA LEU A 335 2.19 19.16 6.97
C LEU A 335 1.90 20.53 7.61
N GLU A 336 1.04 20.56 8.59
CA GLU A 336 0.93 21.70 9.52
C GLU A 336 2.01 21.56 10.62
N LYS A 337 2.26 20.35 11.04
CA LYS A 337 3.32 19.90 11.95
C LYS A 337 3.48 18.40 11.83
N ILE A 338 4.56 17.82 12.34
CA ILE A 338 4.68 16.37 12.42
C ILE A 338 3.49 15.80 13.20
N GLY A 339 2.80 14.84 12.60
CA GLY A 339 1.58 14.22 13.13
C GLY A 339 0.29 14.92 12.74
N LYS A 340 0.35 15.96 11.91
CA LYS A 340 -0.86 16.62 11.40
C LYS A 340 -0.67 17.13 9.98
N ALA A 341 -1.49 16.66 9.05
CA ALA A 341 -1.50 17.06 7.65
C ALA A 341 -2.84 17.69 7.27
N LYS A 342 -2.80 18.52 6.22
CA LYS A 342 -3.99 19.14 5.60
C LYS A 342 -3.93 19.05 4.08
N ILE A 343 -5.08 19.19 3.45
CA ILE A 343 -5.21 19.32 2.01
C ILE A 343 -5.18 20.81 1.67
N LYS A 344 -4.33 21.21 0.73
CA LYS A 344 -4.26 22.60 0.26
C LYS A 344 -4.16 22.63 -1.28
N THR A 345 -4.92 23.52 -1.89
CA THR A 345 -4.78 23.85 -3.31
C THR A 345 -3.71 24.91 -3.49
N ILE A 346 -2.78 24.71 -4.42
CA ILE A 346 -1.71 25.66 -4.71
C ILE A 346 -1.74 25.93 -6.23
N SER A 347 -1.96 27.20 -6.58
CA SER A 347 -2.03 27.65 -7.97
C SER A 347 -0.71 28.32 -8.42
N ASN A 348 0.12 28.80 -7.49
CA ASN A 348 1.37 29.45 -7.81
C ASN A 348 2.44 28.40 -8.17
N GLU A 349 2.73 28.29 -9.47
CA GLU A 349 3.74 27.35 -9.99
C GLU A 349 5.15 27.66 -9.51
N GLU A 350 5.51 28.91 -9.29
CA GLU A 350 6.82 29.30 -8.79
C GLU A 350 7.09 28.74 -7.38
N THR A 351 6.06 28.78 -6.52
CA THR A 351 6.15 28.19 -5.17
C THR A 351 6.40 26.68 -5.24
N ILE A 352 5.74 25.98 -6.17
CA ILE A 352 5.93 24.54 -6.38
C ILE A 352 7.34 24.27 -6.95
N GLU A 353 7.76 25.07 -7.93
CA GLU A 353 9.11 24.97 -8.54
C GLU A 353 10.21 25.16 -7.51
N ASN A 354 10.09 26.17 -6.64
CA ASN A 354 11.03 26.44 -5.57
C ASN A 354 11.08 25.30 -4.54
N ALA A 355 9.94 24.73 -4.18
CA ALA A 355 9.89 23.56 -3.31
C ALA A 355 10.62 22.36 -3.92
N ILE A 356 10.45 22.09 -5.22
CA ILE A 356 11.17 21.04 -5.95
C ILE A 356 12.68 21.31 -5.94
N LYS A 357 13.11 22.53 -6.30
CA LYS A 357 14.53 22.89 -6.34
C LYS A 357 15.19 22.73 -4.97
N ASN A 358 14.56 23.26 -3.92
CA ASN A 358 15.12 23.30 -2.58
C ASN A 358 15.01 21.97 -1.81
N SER A 359 14.35 20.97 -2.37
CA SER A 359 14.21 19.64 -1.74
C SER A 359 14.91 18.52 -2.50
N LEU A 360 14.86 18.55 -3.83
CA LEU A 360 15.36 17.44 -4.65
C LEU A 360 16.75 17.70 -5.24
N PHE A 361 17.25 18.94 -5.18
CA PHE A 361 18.59 19.33 -5.61
C PHE A 361 19.47 19.75 -4.42
N TYR A 362 19.06 19.36 -3.23
CA TYR A 362 19.73 19.66 -1.96
C TYR A 362 20.99 18.79 -1.75
#